data_7509faab57d349b9b059c6c59adcc3b5
#
_entry.id   7509faab57d349b9b059c6c59adcc3b5
#
_cell.length_a   1.000
_cell.length_b   1.000
_cell.length_c   1.000
_cell.angle_alpha   90.00
_cell.angle_beta   90.00
_cell.angle_gamma   90.00
#
_symmetry.space_group_name_H-M   'P 1'
#
loop_
_entity.id
_entity.type
_entity.pdbx_description
1 polymer ?
#
loop_
_entity_poly.entity_id
_entity_poly.type
_entity_poly.pdbx_seq_one_letter_code
_entity_poly.pdbx_strand_id
1 'polypeptide(L)'
;ARAGEQGRGFAVVADEVRQLAGRTSQATEEIVSVVQRNQNLVDNAVASMGESREQAEQGLTLARQAGSVIVEIQSGAKEVVGAVERFSNQL
;
A
#
# COMPACT_ATOMS: atom_id res chain seq x y z
N ALA A 1 9.77 53.89 39.75
CA ALA A 1 8.48 53.25 39.43
C ALA A 1 8.36 52.92 37.97
N ARG A 2 8.71 53.82 37.04
CA ARG A 2 8.62 53.58 35.60
C ARG A 2 9.60 52.50 35.13
N ALA A 3 10.82 52.48 35.65
CA ALA A 3 11.82 51.49 35.32
C ALA A 3 11.40 50.07 35.81
N GLY A 4 10.75 50.01 36.99
CA GLY A 4 10.23 48.77 37.53
C GLY A 4 9.06 48.20 36.73
N GLU A 5 8.16 49.08 36.25
CA GLU A 5 7.01 48.72 35.44
C GLU A 5 7.45 48.23 34.04
N GLN A 6 8.40 48.94 33.41
CA GLN A 6 8.98 48.54 32.14
C GLN A 6 9.73 47.21 32.26
N GLY A 7 10.47 47.00 33.34
CA GLY A 7 11.15 45.77 33.62
C GLY A 7 10.18 44.57 33.77
N ARG A 8 9.03 44.79 34.43
CA ARG A 8 7.98 43.79 34.57
C ARG A 8 7.35 43.47 33.21
N GLY A 9 7.11 44.52 32.39
CA GLY A 9 6.57 44.33 31.04
C GLY A 9 7.50 43.48 30.18
N PHE A 10 8.80 43.76 30.21
CA PHE A 10 9.79 42.96 29.49
C PHE A 10 9.86 41.53 30.01
N ALA A 11 9.77 41.36 31.33
CA ALA A 11 9.78 40.02 31.94
C ALA A 11 8.58 39.18 31.49
N VAL A 12 7.39 39.78 31.43
CA VAL A 12 6.17 39.12 30.95
C VAL A 12 6.31 38.69 29.48
N VAL A 13 6.82 39.61 28.64
CA VAL A 13 7.04 39.31 27.21
C VAL A 13 8.09 38.20 27.05
N ALA A 14 9.17 38.26 27.83
CA ALA A 14 10.22 37.24 27.79
C ALA A 14 9.68 35.86 28.18
N ASP A 15 8.82 35.80 29.20
CA ASP A 15 8.17 34.53 29.60
C ASP A 15 7.22 34.03 28.52
N GLU A 16 6.45 34.91 27.91
CA GLU A 16 5.55 34.54 26.79
C GLU A 16 6.35 33.96 25.60
N VAL A 17 7.44 34.62 25.24
CA VAL A 17 8.32 34.16 24.16
C VAL A 17 8.92 32.80 24.50
N ARG A 18 9.35 32.59 25.73
CA ARG A 18 9.92 31.32 26.20
C ARG A 18 8.88 30.21 26.15
N GLN A 19 7.65 30.47 26.60
CA GLN A 19 6.55 29.53 26.54
C GLN A 19 6.19 29.22 25.09
N LEU A 20 6.14 30.22 24.24
CA LEU A 20 5.86 30.06 22.82
C LEU A 20 6.96 29.21 22.15
N ALA A 21 8.22 29.47 22.47
CA ALA A 21 9.33 28.65 21.96
C ALA A 21 9.23 27.19 22.39
N GLY A 22 8.85 26.95 23.65
CA GLY A 22 8.63 25.60 24.17
C GLY A 22 7.48 24.89 23.46
N ARG A 23 6.37 25.59 23.25
CA ARG A 23 5.20 25.04 22.54
C ARG A 23 5.53 24.78 21.06
N THR A 24 6.29 25.66 20.44
CA THR A 24 6.74 25.49 19.06
C THR A 24 7.65 24.26 18.94
N SER A 25 8.56 24.07 19.86
CA SER A 25 9.45 22.91 19.90
C SER A 25 8.65 21.61 20.04
N GLN A 26 7.67 21.60 20.95
CA GLN A 26 6.76 20.46 21.13
C GLN A 26 5.98 20.14 19.85
N ALA A 27 5.40 21.19 19.23
CA ALA A 27 4.66 21.04 17.98
C ALA A 27 5.54 20.49 16.87
N THR A 28 6.79 20.93 16.80
CA THR A 28 7.76 20.45 15.81
C THR A 28 8.08 18.96 16.04
N GLU A 29 8.27 18.56 17.29
CA GLU A 29 8.50 17.14 17.61
C GLU A 29 7.31 16.27 17.23
N GLU A 30 6.10 16.76 17.47
CA GLU A 30 4.88 16.05 17.07
C GLU A 30 4.79 15.91 15.55
N ILE A 31 5.14 16.97 14.81
CA ILE A 31 5.16 16.93 13.35
C ILE A 31 6.16 15.90 12.85
N VAL A 32 7.37 15.86 13.39
CA VAL A 32 8.40 14.90 13.04
C VAL A 32 7.89 13.47 13.28
N SER A 33 7.24 13.25 14.42
CA SER A 33 6.66 11.95 14.77
C SER A 33 5.57 11.52 13.79
N VAL A 34 4.69 12.45 13.41
CA VAL A 34 3.62 12.18 12.44
C VAL A 34 4.21 11.87 11.05
N VAL A 35 5.21 12.63 10.63
CA VAL A 35 5.90 12.40 9.35
C VAL A 35 6.54 11.02 9.32
N GLN A 36 7.21 10.62 10.40
CA GLN A 36 7.83 9.30 10.48
C GLN A 36 6.79 8.17 10.41
N ARG A 37 5.67 8.33 11.12
CA ARG A 37 4.56 7.36 11.06
C ARG A 37 3.98 7.27 9.66
N ASN A 38 3.79 8.42 9.01
CA ASN A 38 3.29 8.46 7.65
C ASN A 38 4.25 7.77 6.68
N GLN A 39 5.54 7.97 6.87
CA GLN A 39 6.56 7.33 6.04
C GLN A 39 6.52 5.81 6.18
N ASN A 40 6.38 5.31 7.43
CA ASN A 40 6.23 3.88 7.68
C ASN A 40 4.96 3.32 7.06
N LEU A 41 3.84 4.07 7.14
CA LEU A 41 2.57 3.67 6.52
C LEU A 41 2.69 3.59 5.00
N VAL A 42 3.37 4.56 4.39
CA VAL A 42 3.63 4.56 2.94
C VAL A 42 4.50 3.38 2.54
N ASP A 43 5.57 3.12 3.30
CA ASP A 43 6.47 1.99 3.03
C ASP A 43 5.71 0.66 3.10
N ASN A 44 4.86 0.50 4.12
CA ASN A 44 4.02 -0.69 4.28
C ASN A 44 3.01 -0.80 3.13
N ALA A 45 2.42 0.31 2.72
CA ALA A 45 1.47 0.33 1.59
C ALA A 45 2.16 -0.07 0.29
N VAL A 46 3.36 0.44 0.04
CA VAL A 46 4.17 0.09 -1.15
C VAL A 46 4.51 -1.41 -1.13
N ALA A 47 4.92 -1.94 0.02
CA ALA A 47 5.22 -3.37 0.17
C ALA A 47 3.97 -4.23 -0.12
N SER A 48 2.80 -3.83 0.41
CA SER A 48 1.53 -4.53 0.17
C SER A 48 1.13 -4.47 -1.30
N MET A 49 1.35 -3.34 -1.95
CA MET A 49 1.10 -3.19 -3.39
C MET A 49 2.00 -4.13 -4.21
N GLY A 50 3.26 -4.28 -3.82
CA GLY A 50 4.19 -5.20 -4.45
C GLY A 50 3.73 -6.65 -4.33
N GLU A 51 3.27 -7.06 -3.14
CA GLU A 51 2.70 -8.40 -2.90
C GLU A 51 1.44 -8.62 -3.74
N SER A 52 0.55 -7.63 -3.79
CA SER A 52 -0.68 -7.70 -4.59
C SER A 52 -0.37 -7.86 -6.07
N ARG A 53 0.62 -7.14 -6.57
CA ARG A 53 1.09 -7.24 -7.96
C ARG A 53 1.61 -8.65 -8.26
N GLU A 54 2.40 -9.20 -7.35
CA GLU A 54 2.95 -10.55 -7.47
C GLU A 54 1.84 -11.59 -7.50
N GLN A 55 0.84 -11.47 -6.61
CA GLN A 55 -0.33 -12.35 -6.59
C GLN A 55 -1.14 -12.23 -7.87
N ALA A 56 -1.29 -11.03 -8.41
CA ALA A 56 -1.99 -10.80 -9.67
C ALA A 56 -1.26 -11.47 -10.84
N GLU A 57 0.06 -11.38 -10.88
CA GLU A 57 0.88 -12.05 -11.89
C GLU A 57 0.77 -13.58 -11.80
N GLN A 58 0.79 -14.13 -10.58
CA GLN A 58 0.58 -15.57 -10.34
C GLN A 58 -0.81 -15.98 -10.78
N GLY A 59 -1.83 -15.19 -10.47
CA GLY A 59 -3.20 -15.44 -10.88
C GLY A 59 -3.34 -15.45 -12.39
N LEU A 60 -2.68 -14.55 -13.08
CA LEU A 60 -2.68 -14.49 -14.53
C LEU A 60 -2.02 -15.73 -15.14
N THR A 61 -0.91 -16.18 -14.57
CA THR A 61 -0.22 -17.40 -14.98
C THR A 61 -1.12 -18.61 -14.81
N LEU A 62 -1.80 -18.72 -13.66
CA LEU A 62 -2.75 -19.81 -13.39
C LEU A 62 -3.92 -19.78 -14.38
N ALA A 63 -4.43 -18.61 -14.70
CA ALA A 63 -5.51 -18.45 -15.67
C ALA A 63 -5.08 -18.93 -17.06
N ARG A 64 -3.87 -18.62 -17.47
CA ARG A 64 -3.31 -19.09 -18.76
C ARG A 64 -3.15 -20.61 -18.78
N GLN A 65 -2.66 -21.18 -17.67
CA GLN A 65 -2.55 -22.64 -17.53
C GLN A 65 -3.91 -23.32 -17.60
N ALA A 66 -4.91 -22.76 -16.93
CA ALA A 66 -6.28 -23.27 -16.98
C ALA A 66 -6.84 -23.21 -18.38
N GLY A 67 -6.59 -22.12 -19.11
CA GLY A 67 -6.99 -21.96 -20.51
C GLY A 67 -6.35 -23.01 -21.41
N SER A 68 -5.07 -23.29 -21.20
CA SER A 68 -4.32 -24.31 -21.93
C SER A 68 -4.90 -25.70 -21.69
N VAL A 69 -5.25 -26.04 -20.43
CA VAL A 69 -5.89 -27.30 -20.08
C VAL A 69 -7.26 -27.45 -20.75
N ILE A 70 -8.05 -26.36 -20.79
CA ILE A 70 -9.35 -26.36 -21.45
C ILE A 70 -9.19 -26.67 -22.94
N VAL A 71 -8.20 -26.09 -23.61
CA VAL A 71 -7.88 -26.35 -25.02
C VAL A 71 -7.52 -27.83 -25.20
N GLU A 72 -6.72 -28.41 -24.32
CA GLU A 72 -6.36 -29.82 -24.35
C GLU A 72 -7.59 -30.72 -24.20
N ILE A 73 -8.51 -30.35 -23.28
CA ILE A 73 -9.77 -31.08 -23.09
C ILE A 73 -10.62 -31.03 -24.35
N GLN A 74 -10.73 -29.87 -24.97
CA GLN A 74 -11.48 -29.71 -26.23
C GLN A 74 -10.88 -30.58 -27.35
N SER A 75 -9.54 -30.59 -27.47
CA SER A 75 -8.82 -31.39 -28.44
C SER A 75 -9.05 -32.87 -28.19
N GLY A 76 -8.96 -33.31 -26.93
CA GLY A 76 -9.23 -34.71 -26.55
C GLY A 76 -10.67 -35.12 -26.84
N ALA A 77 -11.63 -34.23 -26.58
CA ALA A 77 -13.04 -34.48 -26.87
C ALA A 77 -13.27 -34.68 -28.37
N LYS A 78 -12.63 -33.87 -29.21
CA LYS A 78 -12.69 -34.01 -30.67
C LYS A 78 -12.10 -35.36 -31.13
N GLU A 79 -11.01 -35.78 -30.53
CA GLU A 79 -10.39 -37.08 -30.82
C GLU A 79 -11.33 -38.23 -30.47
N VAL A 80 -12.02 -38.14 -29.33
CA VAL A 80 -13.00 -39.16 -28.92
C VAL A 80 -14.15 -39.20 -29.90
N VAL A 81 -14.71 -38.07 -30.29
CA VAL A 81 -15.78 -37.98 -31.27
C VAL A 81 -15.33 -38.60 -32.60
N GLY A 82 -14.14 -38.28 -33.07
CA GLY A 82 -13.57 -38.86 -34.28
C GLY A 82 -13.42 -40.37 -34.19
N ALA A 83 -12.98 -40.89 -33.04
CA ALA A 83 -12.85 -42.33 -32.81
C ALA A 83 -14.21 -43.05 -32.83
N VAL A 84 -15.21 -42.40 -32.19
CA VAL A 84 -16.59 -42.93 -32.16
C VAL A 84 -17.17 -42.98 -33.58
N GLU A 85 -16.96 -41.93 -34.37
CA GLU A 85 -17.43 -41.89 -35.76
C GLU A 85 -16.79 -43.00 -36.61
N ARG A 86 -15.48 -43.21 -36.47
CA ARG A 86 -14.74 -44.24 -37.19
C ARG A 86 -15.26 -45.64 -36.81
N PHE A 87 -15.48 -45.84 -35.52
CA PHE A 87 -16.04 -47.10 -35.02
C PHE A 87 -17.44 -47.33 -35.57
N SER A 88 -18.29 -46.34 -35.58
CA SER A 88 -19.64 -46.39 -36.11
C SER A 88 -19.65 -46.70 -37.61
N ASN A 89 -18.74 -46.15 -38.36
CA ASN A 89 -18.60 -46.39 -39.80
C ASN A 89 -18.08 -47.78 -40.14
N GLN A 90 -17.36 -48.42 -39.22
CA GLN A 90 -16.87 -49.80 -39.39
C GLN A 90 -17.95 -50.83 -39.11
N LEU A 91 -18.96 -50.47 -38.37
CA LEU A 91 -20.11 -51.34 -38.10
C LEU A 91 -21.04 -51.41 -39.33
#